data_ff222351fffd306db98a5c435e920176
#
_entry.id   ff222351fffd306db98a5c435e920176
#
_cell.length_a   1.000
_cell.length_b   1.000
_cell.length_c   1.000
_cell.angle_alpha   90.00
_cell.angle_beta   90.00
_cell.angle_gamma   90.00
#
_symmetry.space_group_name_H-M   'P 1'
#
loop_
_entity.id
_entity.type
_entity.pdbx_description
1 polymer ?
#
loop_
_entity_poly.entity_id
_entity_poly.type
_entity_poly.pdbx_seq_one_letter_code
_entity_poly.pdbx_strand_id
1 'polypeptide(L)'
;MKALIDGDILVYRCGFAAEKNDYKTSHGNFRYKKEIPEGATIHEVERIIEPVENALNNVKTVLREIGERISEKFSEDRIELELYLTGNGNFRDELATIKVYKGNRDKNHRPHWYTEIQDYMKTTWKAETVDGIEADDVLSDLQTDETCIVSTDKDLDQVPGWHYNWVKADLYYVSVSEARHMLY
;
A
#
# COMPACT_ATOMS: atom_id res chain seq x y z
N MET A 1 -2.07 -20.25 -8.26
CA MET A 1 -1.47 -19.21 -7.38
C MET A 1 -2.48 -18.09 -7.17
N LYS A 2 -2.65 -17.60 -5.93
CA LYS A 2 -3.45 -16.42 -5.62
C LYS A 2 -2.55 -15.29 -5.13
N ALA A 3 -2.87 -14.05 -5.46
CA ALA A 3 -2.19 -12.86 -4.94
C ALA A 3 -3.02 -12.25 -3.81
N LEU A 4 -2.49 -12.27 -2.59
CA LEU A 4 -3.08 -11.64 -1.41
C LEU A 4 -2.56 -10.21 -1.32
N ILE A 5 -3.40 -9.23 -1.59
CA ILE A 5 -2.97 -7.85 -1.81
C ILE A 5 -3.34 -6.96 -0.63
N ASP A 6 -2.33 -6.28 -0.09
CA ASP A 6 -2.49 -5.21 0.87
C ASP A 6 -3.15 -3.99 0.20
N GLY A 7 -4.46 -3.89 0.38
CA GLY A 7 -5.26 -2.84 -0.21
C GLY A 7 -5.01 -1.47 0.42
N ASP A 8 -4.68 -1.42 1.70
CA ASP A 8 -4.44 -0.15 2.39
C ASP A 8 -3.23 0.58 1.80
N ILE A 9 -2.14 -0.14 1.55
CA ILE A 9 -0.95 0.45 0.90
C ILE A 9 -1.28 0.93 -0.52
N LEU A 10 -2.10 0.17 -1.27
CA LEU A 10 -2.54 0.59 -2.60
C LEU A 10 -3.34 1.90 -2.56
N VAL A 11 -4.29 2.03 -1.62
CA VAL A 11 -5.09 3.25 -1.45
C VAL A 11 -4.18 4.46 -1.27
N TYR A 12 -3.21 4.37 -0.35
CA TYR A 12 -2.30 5.47 -0.08
C TYR A 12 -1.40 5.80 -1.28
N ARG A 13 -0.79 4.80 -1.89
CA ARG A 13 0.16 5.03 -2.99
C ARG A 13 -0.52 5.54 -4.25
N CYS A 14 -1.64 4.94 -4.65
CA CYS A 14 -2.37 5.37 -5.83
C CYS A 14 -3.04 6.73 -5.64
N GLY A 15 -3.50 7.01 -4.41
CA GLY A 15 -4.09 8.30 -4.07
C GLY A 15 -3.04 9.41 -4.08
N PHE A 16 -1.91 9.24 -3.40
CA PHE A 16 -0.84 10.24 -3.44
C PHE A 16 -0.19 10.39 -4.83
N ALA A 17 -0.20 9.35 -5.66
CA ALA A 17 0.27 9.46 -7.04
C ALA A 17 -0.60 10.39 -7.92
N ALA A 18 -1.87 10.61 -7.51
CA ALA A 18 -2.77 11.58 -8.14
C ALA A 18 -2.70 12.98 -7.51
N GLU A 19 -1.69 13.23 -6.67
CA GLU A 19 -1.45 14.51 -6.04
C GLU A 19 -0.08 15.04 -6.39
N LYS A 20 0.00 16.34 -6.64
CA LYS A 20 1.25 17.03 -6.95
C LYS A 20 1.39 18.23 -6.03
N ASN A 21 2.62 18.57 -5.68
CA ASN A 21 2.92 19.79 -4.95
C ASN A 21 3.71 20.74 -5.86
N ASP A 22 3.34 22.02 -5.86
CA ASP A 22 4.10 23.09 -6.48
C ASP A 22 4.71 23.94 -5.37
N TYR A 23 6.04 23.91 -5.27
CA TYR A 23 6.79 24.63 -4.25
C TYR A 23 7.26 25.95 -4.83
N LYS A 24 6.72 27.07 -4.36
CA LYS A 24 7.20 28.42 -4.71
C LYS A 24 8.30 28.81 -3.72
N THR A 25 9.50 29.01 -4.23
CA THR A 25 10.68 29.29 -3.41
C THR A 25 11.39 30.57 -3.83
N SER A 26 12.34 31.04 -3.03
CA SER A 26 13.23 32.16 -3.36
C SER A 26 14.11 31.87 -4.60
N HIS A 27 14.22 30.64 -5.05
CA HIS A 27 15.03 30.20 -6.19
C HIS A 27 14.19 29.73 -7.39
N GLY A 28 12.87 29.90 -7.37
CA GLY A 28 11.95 29.48 -8.42
C GLY A 28 10.92 28.46 -7.95
N ASN A 29 10.20 27.87 -8.91
CA ASN A 29 9.16 26.88 -8.64
C ASN A 29 9.69 25.48 -8.90
N PHE A 30 9.38 24.56 -7.98
CA PHE A 30 9.83 23.17 -8.03
C PHE A 30 8.65 22.23 -7.79
N ARG A 31 8.61 21.11 -8.51
CA ARG A 31 7.57 20.08 -8.36
C ARG A 31 7.88 19.09 -7.24
N TYR A 32 9.14 18.84 -6.98
CA TYR A 32 9.56 17.91 -5.95
C TYR A 32 10.44 18.60 -4.92
N LYS A 33 10.16 18.37 -3.64
CA LYS A 33 10.92 18.95 -2.52
C LYS A 33 12.42 18.68 -2.61
N LYS A 34 12.80 17.51 -3.14
CA LYS A 34 14.21 17.10 -3.33
C LYS A 34 14.96 17.91 -4.39
N GLU A 35 14.23 18.65 -5.25
CA GLU A 35 14.81 19.49 -6.29
C GLU A 35 15.08 20.92 -5.82
N ILE A 36 14.58 21.27 -4.63
CA ILE A 36 14.75 22.60 -4.06
C ILE A 36 16.21 22.74 -3.61
N PRO A 37 16.95 23.75 -4.09
CA PRO A 37 18.33 23.97 -3.70
C PRO A 37 18.50 24.18 -2.19
N GLU A 38 19.61 23.74 -1.66
CA GLU A 38 19.97 23.96 -0.26
C GLU A 38 20.04 25.48 0.03
N GLY A 39 19.42 25.91 1.12
CA GLY A 39 19.31 27.33 1.49
C GLY A 39 18.16 28.10 0.86
N ALA A 40 17.40 27.51 -0.07
CA ALA A 40 16.20 28.13 -0.61
C ALA A 40 15.05 28.18 0.42
N THR A 41 14.40 29.32 0.53
CA THR A 41 13.23 29.50 1.40
C THR A 41 11.97 29.14 0.63
N ILE A 42 11.14 28.25 1.18
CA ILE A 42 9.82 27.92 0.64
C ILE A 42 8.84 29.00 1.12
N HIS A 43 8.21 29.71 0.20
CA HIS A 43 7.22 30.74 0.48
C HIS A 43 5.79 30.20 0.46
N GLU A 44 5.52 29.25 -0.43
CA GLU A 44 4.20 28.67 -0.63
C GLU A 44 4.33 27.23 -1.12
N VAL A 45 3.39 26.37 -0.72
CA VAL A 45 3.21 25.03 -1.26
C VAL A 45 1.77 24.90 -1.73
N GLU A 46 1.58 24.81 -3.03
CA GLU A 46 0.27 24.57 -3.64
C GLU A 46 0.08 23.08 -3.89
N ARG A 47 -0.96 22.50 -3.32
CA ARG A 47 -1.33 21.09 -3.56
C ARG A 47 -2.30 21.02 -4.74
N ILE A 48 -1.89 20.38 -5.80
CA ILE A 48 -2.67 20.17 -7.01
C ILE A 48 -3.26 18.76 -6.96
N ILE A 49 -4.58 18.66 -6.97
CA ILE A 49 -5.30 17.39 -6.99
C ILE A 49 -5.69 17.09 -8.43
N GLU A 50 -5.22 15.93 -8.94
CA GLU A 50 -5.64 15.44 -10.25
C GLU A 50 -7.07 14.88 -10.19
N PRO A 51 -7.76 14.75 -11.34
CA PRO A 51 -9.09 14.09 -11.38
C PRO A 51 -9.07 12.70 -10.76
N VAL A 52 -10.19 12.31 -10.16
CA VAL A 52 -10.33 11.00 -9.48
C VAL A 52 -10.03 9.83 -10.42
N GLU A 53 -10.35 9.98 -11.70
CA GLU A 53 -10.10 8.96 -12.74
C GLU A 53 -8.62 8.58 -12.82
N ASN A 54 -7.71 9.52 -12.55
CA ASN A 54 -6.26 9.25 -12.52
C ASN A 54 -5.91 8.35 -11.34
N ALA A 55 -6.46 8.62 -10.15
CA ALA A 55 -6.25 7.79 -8.98
C ALA A 55 -6.79 6.35 -9.19
N LEU A 56 -8.00 6.23 -9.75
CA LEU A 56 -8.61 4.93 -10.05
C LEU A 56 -7.86 4.17 -11.14
N ASN A 57 -7.37 4.87 -12.16
CA ASN A 57 -6.55 4.26 -13.21
C ASN A 57 -5.18 3.80 -12.67
N ASN A 58 -4.60 4.50 -11.70
CA ASN A 58 -3.39 4.06 -11.01
C ASN A 58 -3.62 2.70 -10.32
N VAL A 59 -4.73 2.54 -9.59
CA VAL A 59 -5.11 1.25 -8.98
C VAL A 59 -5.21 0.16 -10.02
N LYS A 60 -5.99 0.41 -11.10
CA LYS A 60 -6.19 -0.56 -12.18
C LYS A 60 -4.87 -0.99 -12.82
N THR A 61 -3.98 -0.03 -13.07
CA THR A 61 -2.67 -0.28 -13.70
C THR A 61 -1.80 -1.14 -12.80
N VAL A 62 -1.68 -0.78 -11.51
CA VAL A 62 -0.87 -1.53 -10.54
C VAL A 62 -1.38 -2.95 -10.36
N LEU A 63 -2.70 -3.14 -10.22
CA LEU A 63 -3.29 -4.48 -10.07
C LEU A 63 -3.07 -5.36 -11.30
N ARG A 64 -3.16 -4.80 -12.51
CA ARG A 64 -2.85 -5.52 -13.74
C ARG A 64 -1.39 -5.94 -13.78
N GLU A 65 -0.46 -5.03 -13.48
CA GLU A 65 0.98 -5.32 -13.46
C GLU A 65 1.34 -6.39 -12.42
N ILE A 66 0.71 -6.36 -11.24
CA ILE A 66 0.85 -7.40 -10.21
C ILE A 66 0.42 -8.76 -10.78
N GLY A 67 -0.77 -8.84 -11.37
CA GLY A 67 -1.28 -10.07 -11.97
C GLY A 67 -0.38 -10.62 -13.07
N GLU A 68 0.08 -9.76 -13.99
CA GLU A 68 0.98 -10.12 -15.07
C GLU A 68 2.31 -10.67 -14.56
N ARG A 69 2.92 -10.02 -13.57
CA ARG A 69 4.22 -10.44 -13.00
C ARG A 69 4.15 -11.77 -12.27
N ILE A 70 3.11 -11.98 -11.48
CA ILE A 70 2.94 -13.24 -10.74
C ILE A 70 2.61 -14.36 -11.74
N SER A 71 1.75 -14.10 -12.74
CA SER A 71 1.41 -15.02 -13.83
C SER A 71 2.67 -15.49 -14.59
N GLU A 72 3.53 -14.57 -14.99
CA GLU A 72 4.81 -14.88 -15.65
C GLU A 72 5.69 -15.80 -14.78
N LYS A 73 5.82 -15.48 -13.50
CA LYS A 73 6.70 -16.22 -12.58
C LYS A 73 6.27 -17.67 -12.38
N PHE A 74 4.96 -17.88 -12.22
CA PHE A 74 4.42 -19.22 -11.93
C PHE A 74 3.92 -19.95 -13.17
N SER A 75 4.05 -19.35 -14.37
CA SER A 75 3.59 -19.91 -15.64
C SER A 75 2.10 -20.28 -15.62
N GLU A 76 1.30 -19.43 -14.97
CA GLU A 76 -0.15 -19.57 -14.89
C GLU A 76 -0.83 -18.57 -15.83
N ASP A 77 -1.86 -19.00 -16.58
CA ASP A 77 -2.57 -18.13 -17.53
C ASP A 77 -3.29 -16.96 -16.83
N ARG A 78 -3.70 -17.16 -15.57
CA ARG A 78 -4.43 -16.18 -14.79
C ARG A 78 -4.17 -16.33 -13.30
N ILE A 79 -3.91 -15.20 -12.64
CA ILE A 79 -3.81 -15.10 -11.18
C ILE A 79 -5.11 -14.54 -10.61
N GLU A 80 -5.61 -15.16 -9.56
CA GLU A 80 -6.69 -14.61 -8.75
C GLU A 80 -6.12 -13.51 -7.84
N LEU A 81 -6.71 -12.32 -7.89
CA LEU A 81 -6.32 -11.17 -7.07
C LEU A 81 -7.33 -11.02 -5.94
N GLU A 82 -6.88 -11.22 -4.71
CA GLU A 82 -7.68 -11.02 -3.49
C GLU A 82 -7.16 -9.79 -2.76
N LEU A 83 -8.00 -8.77 -2.60
CA LEU A 83 -7.63 -7.49 -2.00
C LEU A 83 -8.26 -7.38 -0.62
N TYR A 84 -7.47 -6.96 0.35
CA TYR A 84 -7.91 -6.78 1.73
C TYR A 84 -7.72 -5.35 2.18
N LEU A 85 -8.74 -4.80 2.86
CA LEU A 85 -8.75 -3.46 3.44
C LEU A 85 -9.02 -3.56 4.94
N THR A 86 -8.33 -2.78 5.72
CA THR A 86 -8.62 -2.62 7.14
C THR A 86 -9.98 -1.95 7.32
N GLY A 87 -10.84 -2.59 8.09
CA GLY A 87 -12.16 -2.09 8.45
C GLY A 87 -12.16 -1.18 9.66
N ASN A 88 -13.27 -1.21 10.39
CA ASN A 88 -13.47 -0.43 11.60
C ASN A 88 -13.04 -1.21 12.84
N GLY A 89 -12.50 -0.49 13.82
CA GLY A 89 -12.04 -1.07 15.07
C GLY A 89 -10.76 -1.89 14.88
N ASN A 90 -9.82 -1.76 15.82
CA ASN A 90 -8.63 -2.57 15.81
C ASN A 90 -8.45 -3.08 17.24
N PHE A 91 -8.36 -4.41 17.42
CA PHE A 91 -8.13 -4.99 18.74
C PHE A 91 -6.88 -4.42 19.44
N ARG A 92 -5.89 -3.95 18.65
CA ARG A 92 -4.69 -3.28 19.18
C ARG A 92 -5.01 -1.95 19.85
N ASP A 93 -6.07 -1.25 19.44
CA ASP A 93 -6.53 -0.01 20.12
C ASP A 93 -7.07 -0.32 21.51
N GLU A 94 -7.74 -1.46 21.68
CA GLU A 94 -8.28 -1.93 22.95
C GLU A 94 -7.19 -2.44 23.91
N LEU A 95 -6.13 -3.07 23.36
CA LEU A 95 -5.01 -3.60 24.11
C LEU A 95 -3.95 -2.54 24.46
N ALA A 96 -3.95 -1.40 23.80
CA ALA A 96 -2.96 -0.34 23.97
C ALA A 96 -3.18 0.42 25.28
N THR A 97 -2.63 -0.07 26.40
CA THR A 97 -2.80 0.50 27.76
C THR A 97 -1.83 1.63 28.07
N ILE A 98 -0.70 1.75 27.37
CA ILE A 98 0.37 2.72 27.70
C ILE A 98 0.42 3.88 26.70
N LYS A 99 0.21 3.62 25.42
CA LYS A 99 0.15 4.63 24.34
C LYS A 99 -0.95 4.24 23.34
N VAL A 100 -1.63 5.26 22.80
CA VAL A 100 -2.57 5.04 21.70
C VAL A 100 -1.84 4.37 20.53
N TYR A 101 -2.35 3.24 20.08
CA TYR A 101 -1.79 2.52 18.94
C TYR A 101 -1.78 3.44 17.70
N LYS A 102 -0.64 3.52 17.02
CA LYS A 102 -0.45 4.45 15.89
C LYS A 102 -0.81 5.93 16.19
N GLY A 103 -0.81 6.34 17.47
CA GLY A 103 -1.17 7.70 17.90
C GLY A 103 -0.31 8.83 17.31
N ASN A 104 0.86 8.50 16.76
CA ASN A 104 1.74 9.46 16.07
C ASN A 104 1.38 9.64 14.58
N ARG A 105 0.41 8.86 14.04
CA ARG A 105 -0.02 9.04 12.65
C ARG A 105 -0.99 10.22 12.58
N ASP A 106 -0.62 11.22 11.80
CA ASP A 106 -1.52 12.33 11.48
C ASP A 106 -2.69 11.80 10.65
N LYS A 107 -3.86 11.70 11.29
CA LYS A 107 -5.11 11.26 10.63
C LYS A 107 -5.51 12.16 9.46
N ASN A 108 -4.95 13.37 9.39
CA ASN A 108 -5.18 14.31 8.29
C ASN A 108 -4.26 14.05 7.09
N HIS A 109 -3.31 13.11 7.21
CA HIS A 109 -2.38 12.80 6.12
C HIS A 109 -2.89 11.64 5.24
N ARG A 110 -4.17 11.73 4.83
CA ARG A 110 -4.75 10.82 3.84
C ARG A 110 -4.72 11.45 2.45
N PRO A 111 -4.58 10.65 1.37
CA PRO A 111 -4.75 11.18 0.02
C PRO A 111 -6.16 11.72 -0.17
N HIS A 112 -6.30 12.69 -1.06
CA HIS A 112 -7.58 13.38 -1.32
C HIS A 112 -8.69 12.39 -1.74
N TRP A 113 -8.37 11.44 -2.60
CA TRP A 113 -9.30 10.43 -3.13
C TRP A 113 -9.32 9.12 -2.35
N TYR A 114 -9.00 9.17 -1.04
CA TYR A 114 -8.90 7.99 -0.18
C TYR A 114 -10.19 7.14 -0.20
N THR A 115 -11.33 7.76 0.02
CA THR A 115 -12.63 7.08 0.11
C THR A 115 -13.06 6.54 -1.25
N GLU A 116 -12.91 7.33 -2.31
CA GLU A 116 -13.28 6.96 -3.68
C GLU A 116 -12.46 5.76 -4.18
N ILE A 117 -11.18 5.70 -3.82
CA ILE A 117 -10.33 4.56 -4.15
C ILE A 117 -10.79 3.31 -3.39
N GLN A 118 -11.07 3.41 -2.09
CA GLN A 118 -11.60 2.27 -1.33
C GLN A 118 -12.92 1.76 -1.91
N ASP A 119 -13.85 2.65 -2.24
CA ASP A 119 -15.12 2.29 -2.82
C ASP A 119 -14.96 1.63 -4.20
N TYR A 120 -14.05 2.13 -5.02
CA TYR A 120 -13.71 1.51 -6.29
C TYR A 120 -13.12 0.11 -6.10
N MET A 121 -12.22 -0.09 -5.15
CA MET A 121 -11.65 -1.40 -4.86
C MET A 121 -12.73 -2.38 -4.37
N LYS A 122 -13.64 -1.96 -3.49
CA LYS A 122 -14.77 -2.78 -3.00
C LYS A 122 -15.76 -3.14 -4.11
N THR A 123 -16.14 -2.17 -4.94
CA THR A 123 -17.19 -2.37 -5.95
C THR A 123 -16.70 -3.08 -7.20
N THR A 124 -15.53 -2.70 -7.70
CA THR A 124 -14.98 -3.19 -8.98
C THR A 124 -14.09 -4.41 -8.78
N TRP A 125 -13.23 -4.39 -7.77
CA TRP A 125 -12.23 -5.44 -7.52
C TRP A 125 -12.64 -6.40 -6.41
N LYS A 126 -13.82 -6.18 -5.79
CA LYS A 126 -14.36 -7.03 -4.72
C LYS A 126 -13.46 -7.11 -3.50
N ALA A 127 -12.73 -6.01 -3.22
CA ALA A 127 -11.88 -5.96 -2.03
C ALA A 127 -12.71 -6.23 -0.77
N GLU A 128 -12.20 -7.13 0.05
CA GLU A 128 -12.81 -7.48 1.33
C GLU A 128 -12.37 -6.48 2.40
N THR A 129 -13.31 -6.08 3.24
CA THR A 129 -13.04 -5.23 4.40
C THR A 129 -13.18 -6.07 5.64
N VAL A 130 -12.13 -6.13 6.46
CA VAL A 130 -12.12 -6.93 7.67
C VAL A 130 -12.15 -6.00 8.88
N ASP A 131 -13.18 -6.16 9.70
CA ASP A 131 -13.33 -5.40 10.94
C ASP A 131 -12.57 -6.05 12.10
N GLY A 132 -12.01 -5.23 12.99
CA GLY A 132 -11.37 -5.68 14.21
C GLY A 132 -9.88 -6.02 14.09
N ILE A 133 -9.36 -6.28 12.90
CA ILE A 133 -7.95 -6.58 12.63
C ILE A 133 -7.43 -5.77 11.46
N GLU A 134 -6.10 -5.69 11.30
CA GLU A 134 -5.50 -5.00 10.15
C GLU A 134 -5.43 -5.92 8.93
N ALA A 135 -5.39 -5.34 7.73
CA ALA A 135 -5.29 -6.11 6.49
C ALA A 135 -4.03 -7.00 6.46
N ASP A 136 -2.90 -6.51 6.99
CA ASP A 136 -1.64 -7.25 7.09
C ASP A 136 -1.76 -8.53 7.95
N ASP A 137 -2.54 -8.50 9.04
CA ASP A 137 -2.83 -9.70 9.83
C ASP A 137 -3.61 -10.74 9.02
N VAL A 138 -4.60 -10.28 8.24
CA VAL A 138 -5.40 -11.17 7.36
C VAL A 138 -4.51 -11.82 6.31
N LEU A 139 -3.63 -11.04 5.66
CA LEU A 139 -2.68 -11.57 4.68
C LEU A 139 -1.78 -12.64 5.30
N SER A 140 -1.33 -12.40 6.53
CA SER A 140 -0.47 -13.33 7.27
C SER A 140 -1.17 -14.66 7.55
N ASP A 141 -2.44 -14.60 7.95
CA ASP A 141 -3.23 -15.79 8.26
C ASP A 141 -3.62 -16.61 7.01
N LEU A 142 -3.79 -15.95 5.86
CA LEU A 142 -4.17 -16.57 4.59
C LEU A 142 -2.97 -17.11 3.79
N GLN A 143 -1.74 -16.81 4.20
CA GLN A 143 -0.54 -17.21 3.47
C GLN A 143 -0.38 -18.74 3.48
N THR A 144 -0.16 -19.29 2.30
CA THR A 144 0.09 -20.71 2.04
C THR A 144 1.12 -20.88 0.93
N ASP A 145 1.47 -22.12 0.59
CA ASP A 145 2.35 -22.41 -0.56
C ASP A 145 1.72 -22.08 -1.93
N GLU A 146 0.39 -21.89 -1.97
CA GLU A 146 -0.36 -21.54 -3.18
C GLU A 146 -0.72 -20.05 -3.26
N THR A 147 -0.22 -19.24 -2.33
CA THR A 147 -0.49 -17.80 -2.26
C THR A 147 0.80 -16.98 -2.33
N CYS A 148 0.66 -15.71 -2.71
CA CYS A 148 1.75 -14.73 -2.74
C CYS A 148 1.26 -13.44 -2.07
N ILE A 149 1.88 -13.05 -0.96
CA ILE A 149 1.61 -11.76 -0.31
C ILE A 149 2.16 -10.63 -1.20
N VAL A 150 1.32 -9.66 -1.49
CA VAL A 150 1.65 -8.49 -2.31
C VAL A 150 1.57 -7.24 -1.46
N SER A 151 2.71 -6.81 -0.94
CA SER A 151 2.83 -5.63 -0.09
C SER A 151 4.19 -4.96 -0.27
N THR A 152 4.32 -3.74 0.23
CA THR A 152 5.61 -3.05 0.36
C THR A 152 6.08 -2.96 1.81
N ASP A 153 5.27 -3.47 2.73
CA ASP A 153 5.60 -3.51 4.15
C ASP A 153 6.58 -4.67 4.43
N LYS A 154 7.68 -4.33 5.05
CA LYS A 154 8.71 -5.31 5.43
C LYS A 154 8.31 -6.16 6.64
N ASP A 155 7.36 -5.70 7.43
CA ASP A 155 6.90 -6.45 8.59
C ASP A 155 6.24 -7.77 8.15
N LEU A 156 5.67 -7.82 6.94
CA LEU A 156 5.16 -9.04 6.33
C LEU A 156 6.24 -10.06 5.91
N ASP A 157 7.51 -9.67 5.82
CA ASP A 157 8.62 -10.61 5.58
C ASP A 157 8.84 -11.59 6.76
N GLN A 158 8.13 -11.39 7.88
CA GLN A 158 8.06 -12.34 8.99
C GLN A 158 7.15 -13.55 8.70
N VAL A 159 6.39 -13.52 7.62
CA VAL A 159 5.50 -14.60 7.20
C VAL A 159 6.20 -15.44 6.13
N PRO A 160 6.44 -16.75 6.34
CA PRO A 160 7.05 -17.60 5.33
C PRO A 160 6.17 -17.76 4.11
N GLY A 161 6.78 -17.82 2.91
CA GLY A 161 6.07 -18.02 1.66
C GLY A 161 6.50 -17.07 0.56
N TRP A 162 5.70 -16.98 -0.50
CA TRP A 162 5.97 -16.09 -1.62
C TRP A 162 5.52 -14.66 -1.32
N HIS A 163 6.38 -13.70 -1.68
CA HIS A 163 6.15 -12.27 -1.52
C HIS A 163 6.45 -11.52 -2.81
N TYR A 164 5.65 -10.50 -3.10
CA TYR A 164 5.88 -9.60 -4.21
C TYR A 164 5.82 -8.13 -3.78
N ASN A 165 6.96 -7.45 -3.88
CA ASN A 165 7.04 -6.01 -3.69
C ASN A 165 6.96 -5.32 -5.06
N TRP A 166 5.76 -4.82 -5.43
CA TRP A 166 5.54 -4.25 -6.78
C TRP A 166 6.30 -2.94 -7.02
N VAL A 167 6.71 -2.23 -5.97
CA VAL A 167 7.47 -0.98 -6.12
C VAL A 167 8.91 -1.25 -6.51
N LYS A 168 9.48 -2.35 -6.03
CA LYS A 168 10.83 -2.80 -6.38
C LYS A 168 10.83 -3.78 -7.55
N ALA A 169 9.66 -4.22 -7.99
CA ALA A 169 9.46 -5.32 -8.93
C ALA A 169 10.19 -6.60 -8.47
N ASP A 170 10.20 -6.86 -7.17
CA ASP A 170 10.93 -7.96 -6.53
C ASP A 170 9.95 -9.03 -6.06
N LEU A 171 10.08 -10.24 -6.61
CA LEU A 171 9.30 -11.41 -6.26
C LEU A 171 10.24 -12.47 -5.68
N TYR A 172 10.07 -12.77 -4.39
CA TYR A 172 10.97 -13.59 -3.60
C TYR A 172 10.21 -14.55 -2.69
N TYR A 173 10.93 -15.54 -2.20
CA TYR A 173 10.41 -16.52 -1.24
C TYR A 173 11.11 -16.34 0.10
N VAL A 174 10.34 -16.24 1.16
CA VAL A 174 10.82 -16.19 2.54
C VAL A 174 10.71 -17.57 3.15
N SER A 175 11.83 -18.15 3.53
CA SER A 175 11.85 -19.45 4.22
C SER A 175 11.44 -19.31 5.69
N VAL A 176 11.01 -20.40 6.31
CA VAL A 176 10.70 -20.43 7.76
C VAL A 176 11.89 -20.00 8.62
N SER A 177 13.11 -20.30 8.19
CA SER A 177 14.32 -19.90 8.92
C SER A 177 14.57 -18.39 8.82
N GLU A 178 14.39 -17.79 7.65
CA GLU A 178 14.53 -16.34 7.44
C GLU A 178 13.47 -15.56 8.20
N ALA A 179 12.20 -15.97 8.10
CA ALA A 179 11.10 -15.36 8.85
C ALA A 179 11.36 -15.35 10.37
N ARG A 180 11.88 -16.43 10.92
CA ARG A 180 12.25 -16.51 12.34
C ARG A 180 13.37 -15.56 12.74
N HIS A 181 14.35 -15.32 11.86
CA HIS A 181 15.43 -14.37 12.14
C HIS A 181 14.97 -12.93 12.17
N MET A 182 13.85 -12.59 11.52
CA MET A 182 13.28 -11.23 11.53
C MET A 182 12.48 -10.93 12.80
N LEU A 183 12.14 -11.95 13.60
CA LEU A 183 11.44 -11.79 14.88
C LEU A 183 12.35 -11.46 16.06
N TYR A 184 13.67 -11.49 15.89
CA TYR A 184 14.68 -11.23 16.91
C TYR A 184 15.69 -10.15 16.49
#